data_11ddbc7dcd3e7116936d9ed8523d00be
#
_entry.id   11ddbc7dcd3e7116936d9ed8523d00be
#
_cell.length_a   1.000
_cell.length_b   1.000
_cell.length_c   1.000
_cell.angle_alpha   90.00
_cell.angle_beta   90.00
_cell.angle_gamma   90.00
#
_symmetry.space_group_name_H-M   'P 1'
#
loop_
_entity.id
_entity.type
_entity.pdbx_description
1 polymer ?
#
loop_
_entity_poly.entity_id
_entity_poly.type
_entity_poly.pdbx_seq_one_letter_code
_entity_poly.pdbx_strand_id
1 'polypeptide(L)'
;MKLRAILAFLLTVSTAHAAPVWWESVVNDTKLPIPRMERVLTTACTLTTQKSLKPVTARELTETAVKSLSTFDQKITAALDGKRVILFADDKVLKSFSAPDENDCENWSRLLLAAAVEARPFSPKAQKADAEEFYNIFINAYLGTLDSYAHFEGDDSTELTALKNPASIGIRYRRIGRFLEITAILPDSPASQSDIQIGDRITAIEGKSVPDLSRVQILNALRGEAGTTVSLTIRRDGKTRRELLTRRAVVESPVAYFFDKQSRLMTIKIAAFSKRTVPSLKATLKIAEKQGAKGLIIDLRGNMGGLLKEAVLAADIFLPPDLLMIRTQGRGEADEQEYWSTKKNNRPVYPTAILVDAKTASSAEYFAGVLQDYRHATVIGTPTYGKGVLQSVDSIKNAGELSVTTARYLLPSGYSPDIYGVFPNICTSGLNLVDIDKVPPAQTRLLPWRKGTAAIKNKALRACPRQIRPDNALDDEIAKLFLTDSARYNGALTYFSLDSFLK
;
A
#
# COMPACT_ATOMS: atom_id res chain seq x y z
N MET A 1 -57.38 2.85 13.06
CA MET A 1 -56.71 4.15 13.27
C MET A 1 -55.40 4.14 12.50
N LYS A 2 -55.31 4.93 11.44
CA LYS A 2 -54.16 5.00 10.52
C LYS A 2 -53.17 6.03 11.04
N LEU A 3 -51.97 5.62 11.41
CA LEU A 3 -50.87 6.53 11.72
C LEU A 3 -50.08 6.79 10.39
N ARG A 4 -50.19 8.02 9.91
CA ARG A 4 -49.39 8.55 8.80
C ARG A 4 -48.00 8.93 9.33
N ALA A 5 -46.96 8.25 8.87
CA ALA A 5 -45.59 8.69 9.05
C ALA A 5 -45.31 9.80 8.02
N ILE A 6 -45.00 10.98 8.50
CA ILE A 6 -44.53 12.11 7.70
C ILE A 6 -43.04 11.94 7.53
N LEU A 7 -42.63 11.60 6.31
CA LEU A 7 -41.23 11.62 5.90
C LEU A 7 -40.85 13.08 5.64
N ALA A 8 -40.10 13.69 6.57
CA ALA A 8 -39.48 14.98 6.36
C ALA A 8 -38.22 14.79 5.51
N PHE A 9 -38.31 15.04 4.21
CA PHE A 9 -37.17 15.24 3.33
C PHE A 9 -36.50 16.57 3.70
N LEU A 10 -35.43 16.54 4.47
CA LEU A 10 -34.53 17.67 4.62
C LEU A 10 -33.78 17.86 3.30
N LEU A 11 -34.33 18.69 2.43
CA LEU A 11 -33.57 19.31 1.34
C LEU A 11 -32.53 20.23 1.99
N THR A 12 -31.29 19.77 2.10
CA THR A 12 -30.17 20.69 2.32
C THR A 12 -30.00 21.48 1.03
N VAL A 13 -30.55 22.66 1.04
CA VAL A 13 -30.27 23.69 0.02
C VAL A 13 -28.79 24.01 0.16
N SER A 14 -27.98 23.45 -0.73
CA SER A 14 -26.61 23.91 -0.94
C SER A 14 -26.71 25.37 -1.38
N THR A 15 -26.38 26.29 -0.48
CA THR A 15 -26.18 27.70 -0.85
C THR A 15 -24.93 27.73 -1.72
N ALA A 16 -25.15 27.75 -3.03
CA ALA A 16 -24.06 28.00 -3.99
C ALA A 16 -23.53 29.41 -3.65
N HIS A 17 -22.34 29.46 -3.06
CA HIS A 17 -21.66 30.72 -2.80
C HIS A 17 -21.31 31.35 -4.14
N ALA A 18 -21.66 32.63 -4.34
CA ALA A 18 -21.35 33.34 -5.59
C ALA A 18 -19.81 33.28 -5.86
N ALA A 19 -19.45 32.99 -7.09
CA ALA A 19 -18.04 32.96 -7.47
C ALA A 19 -17.37 34.31 -7.23
N PRO A 20 -16.14 34.37 -6.73
CA PRO A 20 -15.43 35.64 -6.52
C PRO A 20 -15.27 36.42 -7.83
N VAL A 21 -15.32 37.75 -7.77
CA VAL A 21 -15.23 38.62 -8.97
C VAL A 21 -14.01 38.35 -9.84
N TRP A 22 -12.88 37.98 -9.23
CA TRP A 22 -11.64 37.63 -9.96
C TRP A 22 -11.70 36.28 -10.69
N TRP A 23 -12.71 35.44 -10.42
CA TRP A 23 -12.84 34.10 -11.02
C TRP A 23 -13.17 34.13 -12.52
N GLU A 24 -13.94 35.10 -12.98
CA GLU A 24 -14.28 35.21 -14.41
C GLU A 24 -13.07 35.34 -15.31
N SER A 25 -12.02 36.07 -14.86
CA SER A 25 -10.78 36.21 -15.63
C SER A 25 -9.99 34.89 -15.69
N VAL A 26 -10.08 34.04 -14.68
CA VAL A 26 -9.38 32.77 -14.61
C VAL A 26 -10.06 31.70 -15.47
N VAL A 27 -11.38 31.63 -15.42
CA VAL A 27 -12.18 30.65 -16.19
C VAL A 27 -11.96 30.78 -17.70
N ASN A 28 -11.66 31.99 -18.18
CA ASN A 28 -11.43 32.27 -19.59
C ASN A 28 -9.97 32.00 -20.04
N ASP A 29 -9.10 31.47 -19.20
CA ASP A 29 -7.76 31.02 -19.63
C ASP A 29 -7.90 29.84 -20.60
N THR A 30 -7.53 30.07 -21.86
CA THR A 30 -7.64 29.07 -22.93
C THR A 30 -6.50 28.02 -22.92
N LYS A 31 -5.49 28.22 -22.07
CA LYS A 31 -4.30 27.35 -22.02
C LYS A 31 -4.48 26.17 -21.06
N LEU A 32 -5.39 26.27 -20.09
CA LEU A 32 -5.71 25.24 -19.13
C LEU A 32 -7.22 24.93 -19.14
N PRO A 33 -7.63 23.67 -18.95
CA PRO A 33 -9.03 23.28 -18.86
C PRO A 33 -9.62 23.62 -17.47
N ILE A 34 -9.66 24.92 -17.12
CA ILE A 34 -10.00 25.43 -15.79
C ILE A 34 -11.29 24.82 -15.18
N PRO A 35 -12.42 24.69 -15.91
CA PRO A 35 -13.62 24.08 -15.33
C PRO A 35 -13.45 22.60 -14.97
N ARG A 36 -12.58 21.86 -15.68
CA ARG A 36 -12.22 20.49 -15.32
C ARG A 36 -11.34 20.49 -14.07
N MET A 37 -10.34 21.37 -14.03
CA MET A 37 -9.40 21.47 -12.92
C MET A 37 -10.10 21.84 -11.61
N GLU A 38 -11.03 22.79 -11.67
CA GLU A 38 -11.86 23.17 -10.54
C GLU A 38 -12.61 21.95 -9.95
N ARG A 39 -13.31 21.19 -10.80
CA ARG A 39 -14.03 19.99 -10.34
C ARG A 39 -13.12 18.95 -9.70
N VAL A 40 -11.95 18.71 -10.27
CA VAL A 40 -10.99 17.74 -9.74
C VAL A 40 -10.47 18.17 -8.37
N LEU A 41 -10.01 19.41 -8.25
CA LEU A 41 -9.47 19.94 -7.00
C LEU A 41 -10.53 20.05 -5.92
N THR A 42 -11.74 20.51 -6.26
CA THR A 42 -12.88 20.55 -5.34
C THR A 42 -13.25 19.17 -4.83
N THR A 43 -13.30 18.18 -5.72
CA THR A 43 -13.58 16.79 -5.34
C THR A 43 -12.49 16.24 -4.43
N ALA A 44 -11.22 16.43 -4.78
CA ALA A 44 -10.09 15.97 -3.97
C ALA A 44 -10.08 16.63 -2.57
N CYS A 45 -10.31 17.95 -2.50
CA CYS A 45 -10.46 18.69 -1.23
C CYS A 45 -11.62 18.13 -0.40
N THR A 46 -12.80 17.96 -0.98
CA THR A 46 -14.01 17.49 -0.29
C THR A 46 -13.79 16.06 0.25
N LEU A 47 -13.27 15.14 -0.56
CA LEU A 47 -13.00 13.79 -0.12
C LEU A 47 -11.96 13.76 1.01
N THR A 48 -10.93 14.59 0.92
CA THR A 48 -9.89 14.67 1.94
C THR A 48 -10.41 15.21 3.26
N THR A 49 -11.15 16.33 3.26
CA THR A 49 -11.72 16.94 4.47
C THR A 49 -12.76 16.04 5.14
N GLN A 50 -13.53 15.30 4.35
CA GLN A 50 -14.57 14.39 4.86
C GLN A 50 -14.00 13.11 5.44
N LYS A 51 -12.98 12.51 4.78
CA LYS A 51 -12.53 11.14 5.06
C LYS A 51 -11.23 11.04 5.85
N SER A 52 -10.38 12.07 5.83
CA SER A 52 -9.08 11.99 6.49
C SER A 52 -9.21 11.69 7.99
N LEU A 53 -8.43 10.70 8.46
CA LEU A 53 -8.33 10.36 9.87
C LEU A 53 -7.91 11.56 10.72
N LYS A 54 -6.95 12.35 10.24
CA LYS A 54 -6.58 13.64 10.84
C LYS A 54 -7.56 14.70 10.35
N PRO A 55 -8.36 15.34 11.22
CA PRO A 55 -9.20 16.44 10.81
C PRO A 55 -8.37 17.52 10.13
N VAL A 56 -8.86 18.03 9.00
CA VAL A 56 -8.19 19.07 8.21
C VAL A 56 -9.24 19.93 7.52
N THR A 57 -8.95 21.22 7.39
CA THR A 57 -9.84 22.19 6.72
C THR A 57 -9.42 22.41 5.27
N ALA A 58 -10.34 22.92 4.43
CA ALA A 58 -10.02 23.31 3.06
C ALA A 58 -8.94 24.40 3.02
N ARG A 59 -8.93 25.29 3.99
CA ARG A 59 -7.91 26.33 4.18
C ARG A 59 -6.53 25.71 4.37
N GLU A 60 -6.34 24.80 5.33
CA GLU A 60 -5.06 24.15 5.62
C GLU A 60 -4.51 23.38 4.41
N LEU A 61 -5.38 22.67 3.70
CA LEU A 61 -5.01 21.96 2.47
C LEU A 61 -4.52 22.94 1.39
N THR A 62 -5.28 24.00 1.14
CA THR A 62 -4.95 24.94 0.08
C THR A 62 -3.72 25.78 0.42
N GLU A 63 -3.52 26.13 1.67
CA GLU A 63 -2.28 26.81 2.11
C GLU A 63 -1.02 26.03 1.70
N THR A 64 -1.04 24.75 1.92
CA THR A 64 0.07 23.86 1.51
C THR A 64 0.18 23.75 -0.01
N ALA A 65 -0.95 23.60 -0.69
CA ALA A 65 -1.00 23.51 -2.15
C ALA A 65 -0.50 24.78 -2.85
N VAL A 66 -0.87 25.96 -2.37
CA VAL A 66 -0.38 27.25 -2.94
C VAL A 66 1.13 27.39 -2.75
N LYS A 67 1.66 27.01 -1.58
CA LYS A 67 3.11 27.00 -1.33
C LYS A 67 3.86 26.05 -2.27
N SER A 68 3.24 24.98 -2.73
CA SER A 68 3.85 24.02 -3.65
C SER A 68 4.09 24.57 -5.07
N LEU A 69 3.57 25.75 -5.41
CA LEU A 69 3.92 26.47 -6.64
C LEU A 69 5.45 26.72 -6.75
N SER A 70 6.15 26.83 -5.63
CA SER A 70 7.62 26.88 -5.59
C SER A 70 8.32 25.68 -6.22
N THR A 71 7.63 24.57 -6.44
CA THR A 71 8.13 23.38 -7.16
C THR A 71 8.36 23.68 -8.65
N PHE A 72 7.59 24.58 -9.22
CA PHE A 72 7.79 25.05 -10.59
C PHE A 72 8.96 26.03 -10.69
N ASP A 73 9.04 26.97 -9.74
CA ASP A 73 10.14 27.93 -9.63
C ASP A 73 10.25 28.43 -8.17
N GLN A 74 11.44 28.33 -7.59
CA GLN A 74 11.71 28.74 -6.20
C GLN A 74 11.44 30.24 -5.92
N LYS A 75 11.39 31.07 -6.97
CA LYS A 75 11.07 32.49 -6.88
C LYS A 75 9.57 32.74 -6.68
N ILE A 76 8.73 31.74 -6.98
CA ILE A 76 7.29 31.82 -6.75
C ILE A 76 7.01 31.32 -5.32
N THR A 77 6.54 32.22 -4.48
CA THR A 77 6.22 31.93 -3.08
C THR A 77 4.83 32.44 -2.73
N ALA A 78 4.26 31.90 -1.67
CA ALA A 78 2.95 32.34 -1.18
C ALA A 78 2.92 32.39 0.35
N ALA A 79 2.20 33.38 0.87
CA ALA A 79 1.94 33.52 2.30
C ALA A 79 0.45 33.71 2.57
N LEU A 80 -0.02 33.18 3.70
CA LEU A 80 -1.31 33.55 4.27
C LEU A 80 -1.10 34.60 5.35
N ASP A 81 -1.75 35.74 5.20
CA ASP A 81 -1.80 36.81 6.18
C ASP A 81 -3.27 37.05 6.59
N GLY A 82 -3.65 36.51 7.73
CA GLY A 82 -5.01 36.62 8.26
C GLY A 82 -6.08 36.12 7.28
N LYS A 83 -6.78 37.06 6.64
CA LYS A 83 -7.87 36.77 5.67
C LYS A 83 -7.40 36.90 4.20
N ARG A 84 -6.11 36.88 3.93
CA ARG A 84 -5.56 37.08 2.58
C ARG A 84 -4.52 36.02 2.25
N VAL A 85 -4.56 35.52 1.01
CA VAL A 85 -3.49 34.74 0.39
C VAL A 85 -2.72 35.68 -0.53
N ILE A 86 -1.42 35.82 -0.31
CA ILE A 86 -0.55 36.73 -1.07
C ILE A 86 0.44 35.88 -1.85
N LEU A 87 0.46 36.05 -3.17
CA LEU A 87 1.37 35.43 -4.10
C LEU A 87 2.53 36.37 -4.43
N PHE A 88 3.75 35.85 -4.43
CA PHE A 88 4.97 36.61 -4.75
C PHE A 88 5.72 35.97 -5.92
N ALA A 89 6.43 36.81 -6.68
CA ALA A 89 7.51 36.40 -7.59
C ALA A 89 8.70 37.34 -7.41
N ASP A 90 9.92 36.80 -7.27
CA ASP A 90 11.14 37.58 -6.97
C ASP A 90 10.92 38.55 -5.81
N ASP A 91 10.29 38.11 -4.70
CA ASP A 91 9.93 38.87 -3.51
C ASP A 91 9.00 40.07 -3.74
N LYS A 92 8.42 40.21 -4.94
CA LYS A 92 7.42 41.21 -5.25
C LYS A 92 6.03 40.61 -5.18
N VAL A 93 5.08 41.35 -4.62
CA VAL A 93 3.67 40.92 -4.60
C VAL A 93 3.13 40.86 -6.04
N LEU A 94 2.72 39.68 -6.47
CA LEU A 94 2.03 39.47 -7.75
C LEU A 94 0.54 39.73 -7.62
N LYS A 95 -0.06 39.09 -6.63
CA LYS A 95 -1.52 39.11 -6.41
C LYS A 95 -1.84 38.88 -4.95
N SER A 96 -2.96 39.42 -4.53
CA SER A 96 -3.54 39.16 -3.21
C SER A 96 -5.00 38.78 -3.37
N PHE A 97 -5.38 37.62 -2.81
CA PHE A 97 -6.73 37.09 -2.84
C PHE A 97 -7.35 37.16 -1.45
N SER A 98 -8.65 37.44 -1.35
CA SER A 98 -9.39 37.28 -0.11
C SER A 98 -9.54 35.76 0.17
N ALA A 99 -9.22 35.33 1.39
CA ALA A 99 -9.38 33.94 1.79
C ALA A 99 -10.88 33.61 1.86
N PRO A 100 -11.32 32.47 1.27
CA PRO A 100 -12.66 31.95 1.44
C PRO A 100 -12.95 31.48 2.88
N ASP A 101 -14.20 31.07 3.14
CA ASP A 101 -14.57 30.44 4.40
C ASP A 101 -13.78 29.15 4.60
N GLU A 102 -13.46 28.83 5.85
CA GLU A 102 -12.45 27.82 6.24
C GLU A 102 -12.63 26.43 5.59
N ASN A 103 -13.87 26.02 5.38
CA ASN A 103 -14.22 24.71 4.83
C ASN A 103 -14.82 24.74 3.41
N ASP A 104 -14.76 25.87 2.73
CA ASP A 104 -15.29 26.04 1.38
C ASP A 104 -14.33 25.49 0.33
N CYS A 105 -14.36 24.18 0.11
CA CYS A 105 -13.49 23.50 -0.88
C CYS A 105 -13.62 24.08 -2.29
N GLU A 106 -14.79 24.56 -2.69
CA GLU A 106 -15.01 25.09 -4.04
C GLU A 106 -14.24 26.41 -4.23
N ASN A 107 -14.44 27.38 -3.36
CA ASN A 107 -13.78 28.67 -3.48
C ASN A 107 -12.27 28.58 -3.15
N TRP A 108 -11.84 27.67 -2.28
CA TRP A 108 -10.41 27.39 -2.08
C TRP A 108 -9.75 26.77 -3.31
N SER A 109 -10.44 25.88 -4.04
CA SER A 109 -9.94 25.33 -5.30
C SER A 109 -9.86 26.39 -6.40
N ARG A 110 -10.84 27.29 -6.47
CA ARG A 110 -10.81 28.45 -7.38
C ARG A 110 -9.63 29.37 -7.08
N LEU A 111 -9.38 29.66 -5.80
CA LEU A 111 -8.22 30.47 -5.37
C LEU A 111 -6.90 29.82 -5.78
N LEU A 112 -6.77 28.51 -5.57
CA LEU A 112 -5.57 27.76 -5.97
C LEU A 112 -5.33 27.85 -7.46
N LEU A 113 -6.36 27.70 -8.29
CA LEU A 113 -6.27 27.84 -9.74
C LEU A 113 -5.92 29.27 -10.15
N ALA A 114 -6.50 30.27 -9.52
CA ALA A 114 -6.17 31.67 -9.76
C ALA A 114 -4.69 31.94 -9.46
N ALA A 115 -4.18 31.44 -8.34
CA ALA A 115 -2.77 31.55 -7.99
C ALA A 115 -1.85 30.85 -9.03
N ALA A 116 -2.29 29.67 -9.54
CA ALA A 116 -1.56 28.95 -10.59
C ALA A 116 -1.49 29.74 -11.91
N VAL A 117 -2.62 30.28 -12.34
CA VAL A 117 -2.71 31.11 -13.59
C VAL A 117 -1.85 32.37 -13.49
N GLU A 118 -1.92 33.08 -12.36
CA GLU A 118 -1.12 34.29 -12.10
C GLU A 118 0.39 33.97 -12.01
N ALA A 119 0.79 32.81 -11.48
CA ALA A 119 2.17 32.37 -11.37
C ALA A 119 2.80 31.93 -12.69
N ARG A 120 2.01 31.42 -13.64
CA ARG A 120 2.51 30.82 -14.91
C ARG A 120 3.46 31.72 -15.71
N PRO A 121 3.20 33.04 -15.92
CA PRO A 121 4.08 33.89 -16.70
C PRO A 121 5.50 33.99 -16.13
N PHE A 122 5.67 33.71 -14.85
CA PHE A 122 6.96 33.86 -14.13
C PHE A 122 7.79 32.58 -14.09
N SER A 123 7.28 31.44 -14.60
CA SER A 123 8.01 30.17 -14.64
C SER A 123 7.86 29.48 -16.00
N PRO A 124 8.97 29.29 -16.75
CA PRO A 124 8.93 28.49 -17.98
C PRO A 124 8.45 27.04 -17.77
N LYS A 125 8.68 26.48 -16.58
CA LYS A 125 8.19 25.15 -16.22
C LYS A 125 6.68 25.15 -16.04
N ALA A 126 6.14 26.11 -15.28
CA ALA A 126 4.69 26.26 -15.08
C ALA A 126 3.94 26.60 -16.40
N GLN A 127 4.58 27.32 -17.31
CA GLN A 127 4.00 27.60 -18.64
C GLN A 127 3.79 26.35 -19.49
N LYS A 128 4.68 25.35 -19.35
CA LYS A 128 4.64 24.08 -20.09
C LYS A 128 3.82 23.01 -19.40
N ALA A 129 3.56 23.17 -18.12
CA ALA A 129 2.82 22.21 -17.31
C ALA A 129 1.37 22.07 -17.80
N ASP A 130 0.88 20.84 -17.88
CA ASP A 130 -0.50 20.51 -18.17
C ASP A 130 -1.34 20.40 -16.86
N ALA A 131 -2.62 20.09 -17.02
CA ALA A 131 -3.53 19.98 -15.88
C ALA A 131 -3.13 18.85 -14.92
N GLU A 132 -2.59 17.74 -15.41
CA GLU A 132 -2.23 16.57 -14.61
C GLU A 132 -1.01 16.84 -13.74
N GLU A 133 -0.03 17.57 -14.29
CA GLU A 133 1.14 18.00 -13.52
C GLU A 133 0.72 18.93 -12.35
N PHE A 134 -0.23 19.84 -12.56
CA PHE A 134 -0.81 20.67 -11.51
C PHE A 134 -1.55 19.83 -10.46
N TYR A 135 -2.36 18.84 -10.86
CA TYR A 135 -3.04 17.95 -9.91
C TYR A 135 -2.03 17.20 -9.04
N ASN A 136 -1.03 16.59 -9.68
CA ASN A 136 -0.01 15.84 -8.96
C ASN A 136 0.73 16.70 -7.94
N ILE A 137 1.08 17.93 -8.30
CA ILE A 137 1.78 18.84 -7.39
C ILE A 137 0.86 19.29 -6.26
N PHE A 138 -0.33 19.77 -6.55
CA PHE A 138 -1.21 20.38 -5.54
C PHE A 138 -1.79 19.34 -4.60
N ILE A 139 -2.35 18.26 -5.15
CA ILE A 139 -3.02 17.26 -4.33
C ILE A 139 -1.99 16.51 -3.47
N ASN A 140 -0.85 16.10 -4.04
CA ASN A 140 0.17 15.43 -3.24
C ASN A 140 0.87 16.34 -2.22
N ALA A 141 0.95 17.65 -2.48
CA ALA A 141 1.49 18.59 -1.50
C ALA A 141 0.66 18.61 -0.22
N TYR A 142 -0.66 18.68 -0.31
CA TYR A 142 -1.48 18.69 0.90
C TYR A 142 -1.68 17.30 1.50
N LEU A 143 -1.75 16.23 0.69
CA LEU A 143 -1.83 14.87 1.21
C LEU A 143 -0.61 14.50 2.04
N GLY A 144 0.59 14.93 1.60
CA GLY A 144 1.85 14.72 2.33
C GLY A 144 1.89 15.36 3.73
N THR A 145 1.00 16.31 4.05
CA THR A 145 0.87 16.87 5.40
C THR A 145 0.02 16.02 6.34
N LEU A 146 -0.78 15.11 5.80
CA LEU A 146 -1.65 14.24 6.58
C LEU A 146 -0.86 13.07 7.17
N ASP A 147 -0.20 12.32 6.29
CA ASP A 147 0.67 11.19 6.63
C ASP A 147 1.54 10.80 5.42
N SER A 148 2.38 9.78 5.59
CA SER A 148 3.28 9.28 4.54
C SER A 148 2.63 8.30 3.56
N TYR A 149 1.35 8.00 3.71
CA TYR A 149 0.64 6.99 2.91
C TYR A 149 -0.41 7.59 1.98
N ALA A 150 -0.99 8.74 2.36
CA ALA A 150 -1.94 9.45 1.53
C ALA A 150 -1.26 9.94 0.25
N HIS A 151 -1.88 9.69 -0.90
CA HIS A 151 -1.33 10.07 -2.21
C HIS A 151 -2.41 10.16 -3.27
N PHE A 152 -2.09 10.86 -4.35
CA PHE A 152 -2.89 10.95 -5.57
C PHE A 152 -2.08 10.37 -6.72
N GLU A 153 -2.71 9.48 -7.49
CA GLU A 153 -2.16 8.90 -8.73
C GLU A 153 -3.03 9.35 -9.91
N GLY A 154 -2.42 10.03 -10.88
CA GLY A 154 -3.10 10.50 -12.10
C GLY A 154 -3.60 9.37 -13.00
N ASP A 155 -4.47 9.71 -13.97
CA ASP A 155 -5.14 8.76 -14.89
C ASP A 155 -4.17 7.85 -15.68
N ASP A 156 -2.93 8.28 -15.90
CA ASP A 156 -1.89 7.44 -16.52
C ASP A 156 -1.62 6.14 -15.77
N SER A 157 -1.94 6.07 -14.46
CA SER A 157 -1.85 4.86 -13.64
C SER A 157 -3.16 4.06 -13.63
N THR A 158 -4.32 4.73 -13.80
CA THR A 158 -5.65 4.10 -13.74
C THR A 158 -6.03 3.33 -15.00
N GLU A 159 -5.47 3.66 -16.18
CA GLU A 159 -5.57 2.78 -17.35
C GLU A 159 -5.04 1.37 -17.12
N LEU A 160 -4.14 1.23 -16.12
CA LEU A 160 -3.57 -0.05 -15.71
C LEU A 160 -4.55 -0.94 -14.91
N THR A 161 -5.50 -0.34 -14.21
CA THR A 161 -6.50 -1.03 -13.39
C THR A 161 -7.79 -1.33 -14.15
N ALA A 162 -8.03 -0.65 -15.27
CA ALA A 162 -9.27 -0.74 -16.05
C ALA A 162 -9.46 -2.09 -16.77
N LEU A 163 -8.40 -2.89 -16.99
CA LEU A 163 -8.52 -4.22 -17.56
C LEU A 163 -8.97 -5.20 -16.45
N LYS A 164 -10.27 -5.48 -16.38
CA LYS A 164 -10.81 -6.58 -15.58
C LYS A 164 -10.14 -7.90 -16.00
N ASN A 165 -9.19 -8.39 -15.19
CA ASN A 165 -8.40 -9.61 -15.42
C ASN A 165 -7.60 -9.58 -16.75
N PRO A 166 -6.64 -8.67 -16.92
CA PRO A 166 -5.84 -8.64 -18.13
C PRO A 166 -5.05 -9.93 -18.28
N ALA A 167 -5.15 -10.54 -19.47
CA ALA A 167 -4.24 -11.60 -19.82
C ALA A 167 -2.82 -11.03 -19.97
N SER A 168 -1.81 -11.86 -19.74
CA SER A 168 -0.42 -11.46 -19.82
C SER A 168 0.44 -12.57 -20.43
N ILE A 169 1.71 -12.27 -20.66
CA ILE A 169 2.68 -13.28 -21.09
C ILE A 169 3.38 -13.96 -19.90
N GLY A 170 3.16 -13.49 -18.66
CA GLY A 170 3.66 -14.13 -17.44
C GLY A 170 5.13 -13.89 -17.13
N ILE A 171 5.63 -12.67 -17.33
CA ILE A 171 6.98 -12.26 -16.90
C ILE A 171 6.92 -11.19 -15.81
N ARG A 172 7.95 -11.15 -14.96
CA ARG A 172 8.32 -9.98 -14.17
C ARG A 172 9.58 -9.37 -14.75
N TYR A 173 9.69 -8.06 -14.71
CA TYR A 173 10.83 -7.36 -15.28
C TYR A 173 11.26 -6.16 -14.44
N ARG A 174 12.49 -5.73 -14.64
CA ARG A 174 13.06 -4.49 -14.12
C ARG A 174 13.57 -3.65 -15.28
N ARG A 175 13.21 -2.37 -15.35
CA ARG A 175 13.78 -1.47 -16.34
C ARG A 175 15.20 -1.08 -15.96
N ILE A 176 16.15 -1.33 -16.88
CA ILE A 176 17.56 -0.98 -16.74
C ILE A 176 17.95 -0.14 -17.96
N GLY A 177 17.93 1.17 -17.81
CA GLY A 177 18.25 2.10 -18.90
C GLY A 177 17.37 1.85 -20.12
N ARG A 178 17.97 1.28 -21.20
CA ARG A 178 17.36 1.13 -22.52
C ARG A 178 16.64 -0.22 -22.75
N PHE A 179 16.51 -1.07 -21.75
CA PHE A 179 15.88 -2.39 -21.87
C PHE A 179 15.12 -2.80 -20.61
N LEU A 180 14.28 -3.83 -20.73
CA LEU A 180 13.65 -4.50 -19.60
C LEU A 180 14.37 -5.84 -19.38
N GLU A 181 14.96 -6.05 -18.22
CA GLU A 181 15.56 -7.32 -17.80
C GLU A 181 14.48 -8.20 -17.17
N ILE A 182 14.31 -9.41 -17.64
CA ILE A 182 13.37 -10.39 -17.10
C ILE A 182 13.92 -10.92 -15.78
N THR A 183 13.18 -10.70 -14.69
CA THR A 183 13.58 -11.08 -13.32
C THR A 183 12.85 -12.30 -12.80
N ALA A 184 11.69 -12.66 -13.38
CA ALA A 184 10.99 -13.91 -13.08
C ALA A 184 10.09 -14.32 -14.26
N ILE A 185 9.81 -15.61 -14.35
CA ILE A 185 8.86 -16.23 -15.29
C ILE A 185 7.83 -16.98 -14.45
N LEU A 186 6.55 -16.68 -14.66
CA LEU A 186 5.47 -17.29 -13.91
C LEU A 186 5.21 -18.72 -14.42
N PRO A 187 5.02 -19.70 -13.53
CA PRO A 187 4.64 -21.05 -13.93
C PRO A 187 3.37 -21.07 -14.80
N ASP A 188 3.28 -22.03 -15.70
CA ASP A 188 2.14 -22.22 -16.59
C ASP A 188 1.75 -21.01 -17.45
N SER A 189 2.68 -20.06 -17.60
CA SER A 189 2.50 -18.86 -18.41
C SER A 189 2.96 -19.07 -19.87
N PRO A 190 2.56 -18.19 -20.82
CA PRO A 190 3.11 -18.20 -22.18
C PRO A 190 4.64 -18.14 -22.20
N ALA A 191 5.24 -17.30 -21.36
CA ALA A 191 6.69 -17.19 -21.27
C ALA A 191 7.36 -18.47 -20.75
N SER A 192 6.73 -19.22 -19.82
CA SER A 192 7.30 -20.50 -19.33
C SER A 192 7.24 -21.62 -20.37
N GLN A 193 6.45 -21.45 -21.44
CA GLN A 193 6.32 -22.38 -22.57
C GLN A 193 7.09 -21.93 -23.80
N SER A 194 7.91 -20.89 -23.67
CA SER A 194 8.78 -20.32 -24.72
C SER A 194 10.25 -20.48 -24.36
N ASP A 195 11.15 -20.02 -25.24
CA ASP A 195 12.59 -19.99 -24.98
C ASP A 195 13.06 -18.82 -24.13
N ILE A 196 12.11 -18.04 -23.54
CA ILE A 196 12.44 -16.91 -22.65
C ILE A 196 13.07 -17.43 -21.35
N GLN A 197 14.12 -16.73 -20.88
CA GLN A 197 14.83 -17.04 -19.65
C GLN A 197 14.96 -15.81 -18.76
N ILE A 198 15.13 -16.06 -17.45
CA ILE A 198 15.50 -15.02 -16.49
C ILE A 198 16.87 -14.45 -16.92
N GLY A 199 17.01 -13.12 -16.90
CA GLY A 199 18.19 -12.40 -17.40
C GLY A 199 18.10 -11.94 -18.84
N ASP A 200 17.14 -12.44 -19.63
CA ASP A 200 16.88 -11.91 -20.98
C ASP A 200 16.53 -10.41 -20.93
N ARG A 201 16.96 -9.69 -21.97
CA ARG A 201 16.75 -8.26 -22.10
C ARG A 201 15.81 -7.93 -23.25
N ILE A 202 14.62 -7.47 -22.95
CA ILE A 202 13.66 -6.97 -23.95
C ILE A 202 14.12 -5.58 -24.39
N THR A 203 14.41 -5.41 -25.66
CA THR A 203 14.89 -4.17 -26.28
C THR A 203 13.80 -3.43 -27.05
N ALA A 204 12.78 -4.18 -27.57
CA ALA A 204 11.60 -3.60 -28.23
C ALA A 204 10.35 -4.46 -27.98
N ILE A 205 9.18 -3.82 -28.00
CA ILE A 205 7.85 -4.42 -27.87
C ILE A 205 7.01 -3.92 -29.02
N GLU A 206 6.36 -4.83 -29.78
CA GLU A 206 5.60 -4.50 -30.99
C GLU A 206 6.39 -3.63 -31.99
N GLY A 207 7.70 -3.88 -32.12
CA GLY A 207 8.61 -3.13 -32.96
C GLY A 207 9.02 -1.75 -32.42
N LYS A 208 8.43 -1.27 -31.34
CA LYS A 208 8.80 0.01 -30.69
C LYS A 208 9.91 -0.21 -29.68
N SER A 209 10.95 0.61 -29.73
CA SER A 209 12.08 0.54 -28.81
C SER A 209 11.67 0.84 -27.37
N VAL A 210 12.18 0.10 -26.38
CA VAL A 210 11.86 0.29 -24.94
C VAL A 210 12.11 1.71 -24.47
N PRO A 211 13.18 2.44 -24.86
CA PRO A 211 13.35 3.86 -24.51
C PRO A 211 12.19 4.77 -24.91
N ASP A 212 11.52 4.45 -26.03
CA ASP A 212 10.45 5.28 -26.61
C ASP A 212 9.08 4.98 -26.00
N LEU A 213 9.02 4.04 -25.04
CA LEU A 213 7.79 3.63 -24.38
C LEU A 213 7.73 4.14 -22.95
N SER A 214 6.61 4.75 -22.58
CA SER A 214 6.27 5.04 -21.19
C SER A 214 6.06 3.74 -20.40
N ARG A 215 6.04 3.83 -19.07
CA ARG A 215 5.76 2.70 -18.19
C ARG A 215 4.39 2.08 -18.49
N VAL A 216 3.39 2.91 -18.72
CA VAL A 216 2.01 2.51 -19.05
C VAL A 216 1.96 1.78 -20.39
N GLN A 217 2.59 2.33 -21.42
CA GLN A 217 2.65 1.70 -22.75
C GLN A 217 3.34 0.32 -22.70
N ILE A 218 4.42 0.16 -21.94
CA ILE A 218 5.07 -1.13 -21.70
C ILE A 218 4.10 -2.12 -21.07
N LEU A 219 3.40 -1.70 -20.02
CA LEU A 219 2.51 -2.58 -19.28
C LEU A 219 1.30 -2.99 -20.13
N ASN A 220 0.69 -2.04 -20.87
CA ASN A 220 -0.42 -2.30 -21.78
C ASN A 220 0.01 -3.20 -22.97
N ALA A 221 1.24 -3.05 -23.44
CA ALA A 221 1.77 -3.92 -24.48
C ALA A 221 2.04 -5.35 -24.01
N LEU A 222 2.48 -5.54 -22.76
CA LEU A 222 2.72 -6.87 -22.16
C LEU A 222 1.44 -7.55 -21.65
N ARG A 223 0.40 -6.77 -21.36
CA ARG A 223 -0.96 -7.21 -20.99
C ARG A 223 -1.92 -6.99 -22.16
N GLY A 224 -3.14 -7.49 -22.05
CA GLY A 224 -4.19 -7.29 -23.04
C GLY A 224 -5.29 -8.34 -22.93
N GLU A 225 -6.09 -8.47 -23.98
CA GLU A 225 -7.13 -9.51 -24.04
C GLU A 225 -6.52 -10.90 -24.22
N ALA A 226 -7.15 -11.91 -23.62
CA ALA A 226 -6.75 -13.30 -23.77
C ALA A 226 -6.85 -13.73 -25.26
N GLY A 227 -5.84 -14.47 -25.73
CA GLY A 227 -5.76 -14.92 -27.12
C GLY A 227 -5.07 -13.94 -28.05
N THR A 228 -4.84 -12.68 -27.67
CA THR A 228 -4.05 -11.73 -28.48
C THR A 228 -2.56 -12.03 -28.35
N THR A 229 -1.77 -11.64 -29.36
CA THR A 229 -0.32 -11.87 -29.38
C THR A 229 0.44 -10.58 -29.04
N VAL A 230 1.69 -10.75 -28.58
CA VAL A 230 2.67 -9.68 -28.44
C VAL A 230 4.02 -10.13 -29.00
N SER A 231 4.65 -9.25 -29.75
CA SER A 231 5.98 -9.48 -30.32
C SER A 231 7.04 -8.78 -29.48
N LEU A 232 8.02 -9.55 -28.98
CA LEU A 232 9.15 -9.06 -28.20
C LEU A 232 10.45 -9.20 -29.00
N THR A 233 11.29 -8.17 -28.98
CA THR A 233 12.69 -8.29 -29.43
C THR A 233 13.55 -8.51 -28.19
N ILE A 234 14.18 -9.67 -28.09
CA ILE A 234 14.93 -10.12 -26.92
C ILE A 234 16.41 -10.23 -27.28
N ARG A 235 17.27 -9.76 -26.38
CA ARG A 235 18.73 -9.92 -26.47
C ARG A 235 19.24 -10.82 -25.34
N ARG A 236 19.99 -11.89 -25.70
CA ARG A 236 20.70 -12.80 -24.80
C ARG A 236 22.09 -13.05 -25.36
N ASP A 237 23.14 -12.97 -24.57
CA ASP A 237 24.53 -13.24 -24.93
C ASP A 237 24.97 -12.59 -26.23
N GLY A 238 24.60 -11.31 -26.42
CA GLY A 238 24.90 -10.54 -27.63
C GLY A 238 24.00 -10.84 -28.84
N LYS A 239 23.25 -11.93 -28.86
CA LYS A 239 22.34 -12.31 -29.95
C LYS A 239 20.95 -11.71 -29.74
N THR A 240 20.34 -11.26 -30.81
CA THR A 240 18.98 -10.71 -30.81
C THR A 240 18.04 -11.65 -31.53
N ARG A 241 16.88 -11.93 -30.94
CA ARG A 241 15.82 -12.73 -31.53
C ARG A 241 14.46 -12.10 -31.33
N ARG A 242 13.49 -12.52 -32.09
CA ARG A 242 12.08 -12.12 -31.96
C ARG A 242 11.29 -13.28 -31.38
N GLU A 243 10.49 -12.98 -30.37
CA GLU A 243 9.57 -13.92 -29.72
C GLU A 243 8.13 -13.41 -29.90
N LEU A 244 7.24 -14.30 -30.31
CA LEU A 244 5.82 -14.03 -30.44
C LEU A 244 5.08 -14.84 -29.36
N LEU A 245 4.42 -14.15 -28.42
CA LEU A 245 3.74 -14.77 -27.30
C LEU A 245 2.25 -14.47 -27.33
N THR A 246 1.42 -15.50 -27.13
CA THR A 246 -0.02 -15.33 -26.99
C THR A 246 -0.38 -15.04 -25.55
N ARG A 247 -1.03 -13.90 -25.29
CA ARG A 247 -1.49 -13.56 -23.93
C ARG A 247 -2.53 -14.54 -23.46
N ARG A 248 -2.36 -15.00 -22.23
CA ARG A 248 -3.35 -15.86 -21.53
C ARG A 248 -3.66 -15.25 -20.15
N ALA A 249 -4.79 -15.62 -19.61
CA ALA A 249 -5.07 -15.39 -18.20
C ALA A 249 -4.04 -16.16 -17.35
N VAL A 250 -2.97 -15.48 -16.96
CA VAL A 250 -1.95 -16.05 -16.08
C VAL A 250 -2.46 -15.89 -14.66
N VAL A 251 -2.89 -17.00 -14.10
CA VAL A 251 -3.40 -17.06 -12.74
C VAL A 251 -2.22 -17.27 -11.80
N GLU A 252 -1.60 -16.17 -11.38
CA GLU A 252 -0.59 -16.26 -10.33
C GLU A 252 -1.29 -16.63 -9.00
N SER A 253 -0.98 -17.80 -8.45
CA SER A 253 -1.38 -18.11 -7.09
C SER A 253 -0.62 -17.21 -6.12
N PRO A 254 -1.30 -16.48 -5.24
CA PRO A 254 -0.61 -15.68 -4.21
C PRO A 254 0.06 -16.55 -3.15
N VAL A 255 -0.15 -17.87 -3.21
CA VAL A 255 0.39 -18.84 -2.26
C VAL A 255 1.21 -19.87 -3.02
N ALA A 256 2.49 -20.00 -2.64
CA ALA A 256 3.38 -21.07 -3.03
C ALA A 256 3.74 -21.92 -1.80
N TYR A 257 4.13 -23.18 -1.99
CA TYR A 257 4.51 -24.04 -0.88
C TYR A 257 5.65 -24.97 -1.23
N PHE A 258 6.36 -25.40 -0.20
CA PHE A 258 7.41 -26.43 -0.26
C PHE A 258 7.31 -27.32 0.98
N PHE A 259 7.34 -28.63 0.77
CA PHE A 259 7.33 -29.61 1.86
C PHE A 259 8.72 -30.25 2.01
N ASP A 260 9.36 -30.02 3.14
CA ASP A 260 10.60 -30.68 3.52
C ASP A 260 10.27 -32.05 4.14
N LYS A 261 10.61 -33.13 3.41
CA LYS A 261 10.34 -34.51 3.84
C LYS A 261 11.16 -34.93 5.06
N GLN A 262 12.35 -34.34 5.26
CA GLN A 262 13.25 -34.70 6.36
C GLN A 262 12.73 -34.12 7.69
N SER A 263 12.48 -32.83 7.73
CA SER A 263 11.93 -32.13 8.92
C SER A 263 10.43 -32.31 9.07
N ARG A 264 9.71 -32.71 8.01
CA ARG A 264 8.24 -32.76 7.90
C ARG A 264 7.61 -31.39 8.12
N LEU A 265 8.28 -30.32 7.71
CA LEU A 265 7.77 -28.98 7.76
C LEU A 265 7.23 -28.55 6.40
N MET A 266 6.09 -27.82 6.42
CA MET A 266 5.53 -27.19 5.24
C MET A 266 5.83 -25.69 5.26
N THR A 267 6.62 -25.21 4.31
CA THR A 267 6.79 -23.76 4.07
C THR A 267 5.71 -23.27 3.12
N ILE A 268 5.00 -22.22 3.50
CA ILE A 268 3.90 -21.59 2.76
C ILE A 268 4.27 -20.12 2.54
N LYS A 269 4.67 -19.75 1.33
CA LYS A 269 4.94 -18.36 0.97
C LYS A 269 3.66 -17.68 0.51
N ILE A 270 3.27 -16.58 1.18
CA ILE A 270 2.13 -15.74 0.81
C ILE A 270 2.70 -14.45 0.23
N ALA A 271 2.60 -14.26 -1.08
CA ALA A 271 3.17 -13.12 -1.78
C ALA A 271 2.33 -11.83 -1.62
N ALA A 272 0.99 -11.98 -1.49
CA ALA A 272 0.06 -10.89 -1.28
C ALA A 272 -1.29 -11.42 -0.78
N PHE A 273 -2.10 -10.55 -0.17
CA PHE A 273 -3.47 -10.88 0.23
C PHE A 273 -4.47 -10.43 -0.85
N SER A 274 -4.96 -11.39 -1.63
CA SER A 274 -5.93 -11.22 -2.72
C SER A 274 -7.11 -12.18 -2.54
N LYS A 275 -8.19 -12.02 -3.31
CA LYS A 275 -9.38 -12.91 -3.29
C LYS A 275 -9.04 -14.40 -3.47
N ARG A 276 -7.84 -14.73 -3.94
CA ARG A 276 -7.37 -16.10 -4.13
C ARG A 276 -6.54 -16.64 -2.95
N THR A 277 -6.13 -15.79 -2.03
CA THR A 277 -5.23 -16.19 -0.93
C THR A 277 -5.87 -17.22 -0.02
N VAL A 278 -7.07 -16.98 0.44
CA VAL A 278 -7.78 -17.92 1.34
C VAL A 278 -8.07 -19.27 0.69
N PRO A 279 -8.63 -19.37 -0.53
CA PRO A 279 -8.79 -20.65 -1.22
C PRO A 279 -7.48 -21.41 -1.41
N SER A 280 -6.40 -20.72 -1.85
CA SER A 280 -5.09 -21.34 -2.08
C SER A 280 -4.45 -21.81 -0.77
N LEU A 281 -4.55 -21.03 0.31
CA LEU A 281 -4.05 -21.38 1.63
C LEU A 281 -4.77 -22.63 2.18
N LYS A 282 -6.11 -22.68 2.08
CA LYS A 282 -6.90 -23.86 2.49
C LYS A 282 -6.52 -25.11 1.69
N ALA A 283 -6.30 -25.00 0.39
CA ALA A 283 -5.84 -26.11 -0.45
C ALA A 283 -4.44 -26.58 -0.01
N THR A 284 -3.51 -25.65 0.25
CA THR A 284 -2.15 -25.97 0.71
C THR A 284 -2.15 -26.66 2.08
N LEU A 285 -3.00 -26.22 3.01
CA LEU A 285 -3.14 -26.85 4.32
C LEU A 285 -3.67 -28.29 4.24
N LYS A 286 -4.58 -28.59 3.31
CA LYS A 286 -5.00 -29.96 3.02
C LYS A 286 -3.86 -30.84 2.47
N ILE A 287 -2.97 -30.24 1.66
CA ILE A 287 -1.76 -30.93 1.16
C ILE A 287 -0.80 -31.19 2.34
N ALA A 288 -0.60 -30.21 3.23
CA ALA A 288 0.23 -30.37 4.42
C ALA A 288 -0.27 -31.52 5.30
N GLU A 289 -1.56 -31.63 5.52
CA GLU A 289 -2.21 -32.71 6.26
C GLU A 289 -1.96 -34.08 5.58
N LYS A 290 -2.21 -34.18 4.27
CA LYS A 290 -1.99 -35.42 3.50
C LYS A 290 -0.52 -35.87 3.51
N GLN A 291 0.43 -34.92 3.51
CA GLN A 291 1.85 -35.22 3.57
C GLN A 291 2.33 -35.47 5.01
N GLY A 292 1.48 -35.32 6.01
CA GLY A 292 1.76 -35.51 7.41
C GLY A 292 2.73 -34.48 7.95
N ALA A 293 2.57 -33.23 7.59
CA ALA A 293 3.35 -32.11 8.12
C ALA A 293 3.25 -32.07 9.66
N LYS A 294 4.34 -31.71 10.32
CA LYS A 294 4.42 -31.57 11.79
C LYS A 294 4.52 -30.10 12.24
N GLY A 295 4.72 -29.17 11.30
CA GLY A 295 4.77 -27.75 11.57
C GLY A 295 4.68 -26.94 10.28
N LEU A 296 4.40 -25.64 10.42
CA LEU A 296 4.23 -24.71 9.31
C LEU A 296 5.22 -23.55 9.44
N ILE A 297 5.83 -23.18 8.31
CA ILE A 297 6.58 -21.93 8.14
C ILE A 297 5.75 -21.07 7.18
N ILE A 298 5.22 -19.95 7.64
CA ILE A 298 4.49 -18.99 6.80
C ILE A 298 5.45 -17.86 6.44
N ASP A 299 5.88 -17.80 5.17
CA ASP A 299 6.80 -16.78 4.69
C ASP A 299 6.04 -15.57 4.14
N LEU A 300 6.13 -14.44 4.87
CA LEU A 300 5.59 -13.13 4.52
C LEU A 300 6.69 -12.14 4.10
N ARG A 301 7.94 -12.57 3.99
CA ARG A 301 9.04 -11.68 3.57
C ARG A 301 8.75 -11.13 2.17
N GLY A 302 8.83 -9.81 2.03
CA GLY A 302 8.49 -9.10 0.80
C GLY A 302 6.99 -8.91 0.53
N ASN A 303 6.10 -9.40 1.39
CA ASN A 303 4.65 -9.24 1.24
C ASN A 303 4.21 -7.84 1.69
N MET A 304 3.84 -6.98 0.77
CA MET A 304 3.42 -5.60 1.05
C MET A 304 1.94 -5.48 1.49
N GLY A 305 1.27 -6.61 1.74
CA GLY A 305 -0.13 -6.63 2.17
C GLY A 305 -1.11 -6.97 1.06
N GLY A 306 -2.18 -6.22 0.97
CA GLY A 306 -3.30 -6.40 0.04
C GLY A 306 -4.66 -6.22 0.73
N LEU A 307 -5.65 -7.02 0.36
CA LEU A 307 -7.00 -6.90 0.90
C LEU A 307 -7.05 -7.31 2.38
N LEU A 308 -7.41 -6.36 3.26
CA LEU A 308 -7.54 -6.64 4.70
C LEU A 308 -8.50 -7.80 4.97
N LYS A 309 -9.65 -7.83 4.31
CA LYS A 309 -10.62 -8.91 4.45
C LYS A 309 -10.02 -10.29 4.20
N GLU A 310 -9.15 -10.42 3.21
CA GLU A 310 -8.48 -11.70 2.91
C GLU A 310 -7.45 -12.09 3.98
N ALA A 311 -6.74 -11.12 4.55
CA ALA A 311 -5.83 -11.39 5.67
C ALA A 311 -6.59 -11.80 6.94
N VAL A 312 -7.74 -11.15 7.22
CA VAL A 312 -8.64 -11.52 8.32
C VAL A 312 -9.13 -12.96 8.15
N LEU A 313 -9.67 -13.30 6.97
CA LEU A 313 -10.15 -14.66 6.67
C LEU A 313 -9.02 -15.70 6.67
N ALA A 314 -7.80 -15.32 6.30
CA ALA A 314 -6.63 -16.19 6.37
C ALA A 314 -6.20 -16.44 7.83
N ALA A 315 -6.19 -15.41 8.67
CA ALA A 315 -5.87 -15.54 10.10
C ALA A 315 -6.94 -16.35 10.85
N ASP A 316 -8.21 -16.18 10.50
CA ASP A 316 -9.35 -16.93 11.05
C ASP A 316 -9.19 -18.46 10.90
N ILE A 317 -8.46 -18.93 9.88
CA ILE A 317 -8.18 -20.37 9.70
C ILE A 317 -7.38 -20.93 10.89
N PHE A 318 -6.54 -20.13 11.51
CA PHE A 318 -5.62 -20.55 12.58
C PHE A 318 -6.17 -20.33 13.99
N LEU A 319 -7.18 -19.48 14.13
CA LEU A 319 -7.67 -19.05 15.43
C LEU A 319 -8.88 -19.88 15.92
N PRO A 320 -9.03 -20.14 17.21
CA PRO A 320 -10.27 -20.63 17.77
C PRO A 320 -11.39 -19.60 17.58
N PRO A 321 -12.67 -20.02 17.67
CA PRO A 321 -13.79 -19.09 17.51
C PRO A 321 -13.86 -18.05 18.62
N ASP A 322 -14.64 -17.01 18.38
CA ASP A 322 -15.04 -15.98 19.34
C ASP A 322 -13.87 -15.15 19.93
N LEU A 323 -12.79 -14.98 19.12
CA LEU A 323 -11.68 -14.10 19.46
C LEU A 323 -11.76 -12.81 18.64
N LEU A 324 -11.54 -11.66 19.31
CA LEU A 324 -11.39 -10.37 18.63
C LEU A 324 -10.09 -10.38 17.82
N MET A 325 -10.17 -10.29 16.49
CA MET A 325 -8.99 -10.34 15.63
C MET A 325 -8.45 -8.96 15.32
N ILE A 326 -9.32 -7.99 15.08
CA ILE A 326 -8.94 -6.63 14.72
C ILE A 326 -10.05 -5.66 15.13
N ARG A 327 -9.66 -4.48 15.58
CA ARG A 327 -10.52 -3.31 15.74
C ARG A 327 -10.00 -2.19 14.83
N THR A 328 -10.87 -1.52 14.09
CA THR A 328 -10.53 -0.29 13.40
C THR A 328 -10.90 0.90 14.26
N GLN A 329 -10.14 1.99 14.16
CA GLN A 329 -10.38 3.24 14.86
C GLN A 329 -10.22 4.39 13.87
N GLY A 330 -11.33 5.00 13.51
CA GLY A 330 -11.39 6.16 12.62
C GLY A 330 -11.80 7.43 13.34
N ARG A 331 -12.27 8.42 12.58
CA ARG A 331 -12.70 9.71 13.10
C ARG A 331 -14.12 9.69 13.65
N GLY A 332 -14.98 8.82 13.13
CA GLY A 332 -16.37 8.67 13.54
C GLY A 332 -16.69 7.23 13.94
N GLU A 333 -17.82 7.03 14.62
CA GLU A 333 -18.29 5.70 15.05
C GLU A 333 -18.46 4.71 13.87
N ALA A 334 -18.81 5.23 12.68
CA ALA A 334 -18.95 4.40 11.48
C ALA A 334 -17.63 3.78 11.01
N ASP A 335 -16.50 4.34 11.42
CA ASP A 335 -15.15 3.83 11.09
C ASP A 335 -14.65 2.81 12.12
N GLU A 336 -15.38 2.62 13.22
CA GLU A 336 -15.08 1.63 14.24
C GLU A 336 -15.73 0.30 13.89
N GLN A 337 -14.91 -0.68 13.52
CA GLN A 337 -15.35 -2.02 13.19
C GLN A 337 -14.53 -3.04 13.97
N GLU A 338 -15.20 -4.11 14.39
CA GLU A 338 -14.57 -5.26 15.01
C GLU A 338 -14.74 -6.51 14.15
N TYR A 339 -13.66 -7.24 14.00
CA TYR A 339 -13.65 -8.51 13.29
C TYR A 339 -13.34 -9.62 14.28
N TRP A 340 -14.21 -10.60 14.32
CA TRP A 340 -14.13 -11.74 15.25
C TRP A 340 -13.88 -13.03 14.50
N SER A 341 -13.13 -13.95 15.09
CA SER A 341 -12.92 -15.27 14.55
C SER A 341 -14.20 -16.11 14.57
N THR A 342 -14.32 -17.02 13.60
CA THR A 342 -15.58 -17.75 13.34
C THR A 342 -15.46 -19.24 13.68
N LYS A 343 -16.62 -19.89 13.93
CA LYS A 343 -16.68 -21.33 14.26
C LYS A 343 -16.52 -22.26 13.04
N LYS A 344 -16.42 -21.69 11.83
CA LYS A 344 -16.57 -22.46 10.57
C LYS A 344 -15.29 -23.10 10.05
N ASN A 345 -14.14 -22.84 10.65
CA ASN A 345 -12.87 -23.33 10.12
C ASN A 345 -12.30 -24.44 11.00
N ASN A 346 -12.01 -25.62 10.39
CA ASN A 346 -11.15 -26.61 11.03
C ASN A 346 -9.74 -26.01 11.14
N ARG A 347 -9.38 -25.68 12.37
CA ARG A 347 -8.10 -25.07 12.69
C ARG A 347 -6.96 -26.07 12.52
N PRO A 348 -5.93 -25.80 11.72
CA PRO A 348 -4.73 -26.62 11.72
C PRO A 348 -4.04 -26.52 13.09
N VAL A 349 -3.76 -27.67 13.69
CA VAL A 349 -3.05 -27.75 14.98
C VAL A 349 -1.58 -28.03 14.72
N TYR A 350 -0.90 -27.04 14.15
CA TYR A 350 0.54 -27.13 13.87
C TYR A 350 1.31 -26.05 14.65
N PRO A 351 2.47 -26.37 15.23
CA PRO A 351 3.43 -25.34 15.57
C PRO A 351 3.72 -24.50 14.33
N THR A 352 3.65 -23.17 14.46
CA THR A 352 3.75 -22.26 13.30
C THR A 352 4.78 -21.18 13.55
N ALA A 353 5.71 -21.00 12.61
CA ALA A 353 6.61 -19.86 12.53
C ALA A 353 6.19 -18.94 11.39
N ILE A 354 6.31 -17.63 11.57
CA ILE A 354 6.04 -16.63 10.54
C ILE A 354 7.33 -15.86 10.27
N LEU A 355 7.79 -15.89 9.01
CA LEU A 355 8.97 -15.12 8.58
C LEU A 355 8.52 -13.75 8.09
N VAL A 356 9.19 -12.71 8.57
CA VAL A 356 8.89 -11.31 8.23
C VAL A 356 10.16 -10.52 7.95
N ASP A 357 10.03 -9.47 7.16
CA ASP A 357 11.11 -8.52 6.88
C ASP A 357 10.60 -7.07 6.78
N ALA A 358 11.50 -6.12 6.50
CA ALA A 358 11.14 -4.70 6.39
C ALA A 358 10.16 -4.36 5.24
N LYS A 359 9.90 -5.29 4.31
CA LYS A 359 8.87 -5.14 3.27
C LYS A 359 7.54 -5.77 3.62
N THR A 360 7.48 -6.57 4.69
CA THR A 360 6.20 -7.07 5.21
C THR A 360 5.38 -5.89 5.70
N ALA A 361 4.23 -5.59 5.07
CA ALA A 361 3.49 -4.36 5.32
C ALA A 361 1.95 -4.56 5.37
N SER A 362 1.24 -3.63 6.03
CA SER A 362 -0.22 -3.51 6.00
C SER A 362 -0.93 -4.80 6.45
N SER A 363 -1.82 -5.38 5.63
CA SER A 363 -2.54 -6.61 5.97
C SER A 363 -1.64 -7.82 6.27
N ALA A 364 -0.38 -7.84 5.79
CA ALA A 364 0.59 -8.86 6.18
C ALA A 364 1.10 -8.65 7.61
N GLU A 365 1.23 -7.40 8.05
CA GLU A 365 1.56 -7.06 9.45
C GLU A 365 0.41 -7.44 10.38
N TYR A 366 -0.83 -7.19 9.93
CA TYR A 366 -2.02 -7.64 10.64
C TYR A 366 -2.00 -9.17 10.84
N PHE A 367 -1.82 -9.94 9.75
CA PHE A 367 -1.80 -11.39 9.81
C PHE A 367 -0.73 -11.92 10.79
N ALA A 368 0.50 -11.42 10.69
CA ALA A 368 1.57 -11.79 11.60
C ALA A 368 1.29 -11.38 13.05
N GLY A 369 0.82 -10.15 13.24
CA GLY A 369 0.58 -9.57 14.56
C GLY A 369 -0.55 -10.23 15.32
N VAL A 370 -1.66 -10.58 14.66
CA VAL A 370 -2.79 -11.24 15.34
C VAL A 370 -2.42 -12.67 15.78
N LEU A 371 -1.71 -13.43 14.94
CA LEU A 371 -1.26 -14.77 15.31
C LEU A 371 -0.18 -14.74 16.40
N GLN A 372 0.65 -13.71 16.41
CA GLN A 372 1.61 -13.44 17.48
C GLN A 372 0.90 -13.10 18.80
N ASP A 373 -0.12 -12.23 18.77
CA ASP A 373 -0.87 -11.83 19.96
C ASP A 373 -1.56 -13.01 20.64
N TYR A 374 -2.12 -13.92 19.85
CA TYR A 374 -2.76 -15.13 20.36
C TYR A 374 -1.81 -16.30 20.58
N ARG A 375 -0.49 -16.12 20.45
CA ARG A 375 0.53 -17.17 20.61
C ARG A 375 0.32 -18.39 19.70
N HIS A 376 -0.30 -18.17 18.55
CA HIS A 376 -0.48 -19.22 17.55
C HIS A 376 0.71 -19.34 16.60
N ALA A 377 1.60 -18.33 16.61
CA ALA A 377 2.83 -18.37 15.82
C ALA A 377 3.96 -17.59 16.48
N THR A 378 5.18 -18.06 16.25
CA THR A 378 6.41 -17.32 16.58
C THR A 378 6.83 -16.52 15.35
N VAL A 379 6.98 -15.19 15.48
CA VAL A 379 7.45 -14.32 14.41
C VAL A 379 8.97 -14.23 14.44
N ILE A 380 9.60 -14.48 13.29
CA ILE A 380 11.07 -14.56 13.12
C ILE A 380 11.47 -13.60 11.98
N GLY A 381 12.60 -12.91 12.12
CA GLY A 381 13.12 -12.02 11.09
C GLY A 381 13.47 -10.64 11.61
N THR A 382 13.06 -9.61 10.92
CA THR A 382 13.29 -8.21 11.31
C THR A 382 11.97 -7.46 11.44
N PRO A 383 11.92 -6.31 12.17
CA PRO A 383 10.69 -5.52 12.30
C PRO A 383 10.10 -5.17 10.94
N THR A 384 8.78 -5.27 10.85
CA THR A 384 8.05 -5.03 9.61
C THR A 384 7.94 -3.54 9.26
N TYR A 385 7.33 -3.21 8.14
CA TYR A 385 7.31 -1.85 7.57
C TYR A 385 6.69 -0.80 8.50
N GLY A 386 5.55 -1.10 9.12
CA GLY A 386 4.84 -0.17 10.00
C GLY A 386 3.69 0.58 9.34
N LYS A 387 2.94 -0.05 8.42
CA LYS A 387 1.72 0.52 7.85
C LYS A 387 0.49 0.01 8.60
N GLY A 388 0.18 0.64 9.74
CA GLY A 388 -0.95 0.31 10.62
C GLY A 388 -2.24 1.08 10.32
N VAL A 389 -2.42 1.53 9.07
CA VAL A 389 -3.54 2.37 8.66
C VAL A 389 -4.39 1.73 7.57
N LEU A 390 -5.65 2.17 7.49
CA LEU A 390 -6.59 1.88 6.41
C LEU A 390 -6.77 3.10 5.54
N GLN A 391 -6.87 2.89 4.23
CA GLN A 391 -7.08 3.94 3.25
C GLN A 391 -8.38 3.69 2.49
N SER A 392 -9.13 4.77 2.21
CA SER A 392 -10.09 4.77 1.11
C SER A 392 -9.35 5.10 -0.18
N VAL A 393 -9.73 4.44 -1.25
CA VAL A 393 -9.29 4.76 -2.61
C VAL A 393 -10.51 5.22 -3.39
N ASP A 394 -10.51 6.49 -3.76
CA ASP A 394 -11.63 7.13 -4.44
C ASP A 394 -11.21 7.57 -5.85
N SER A 395 -11.92 7.09 -6.87
CA SER A 395 -11.67 7.52 -8.25
C SER A 395 -12.24 8.91 -8.49
N ILE A 396 -11.40 9.84 -8.93
CA ILE A 396 -11.81 11.16 -9.41
C ILE A 396 -11.92 11.08 -10.92
N LYS A 397 -13.15 11.22 -11.43
CA LYS A 397 -13.46 11.06 -12.86
C LYS A 397 -12.52 11.87 -13.78
N ASN A 398 -11.87 11.18 -14.72
CA ASN A 398 -10.93 11.74 -15.69
C ASN A 398 -9.72 12.45 -15.04
N ALA A 399 -9.30 12.05 -13.86
CA ALA A 399 -8.14 12.66 -13.20
C ALA A 399 -7.24 11.64 -12.51
N GLY A 400 -7.80 10.59 -11.88
CA GLY A 400 -7.00 9.58 -11.20
C GLY A 400 -7.64 9.02 -9.95
N GLU A 401 -6.83 8.46 -9.07
CA GLU A 401 -7.25 7.85 -7.80
C GLU A 401 -6.65 8.61 -6.63
N LEU A 402 -7.52 8.94 -5.67
CA LEU A 402 -7.17 9.60 -4.42
C LEU A 402 -7.16 8.57 -3.29
N SER A 403 -6.01 8.33 -2.68
CA SER A 403 -5.86 7.49 -1.50
C SER A 403 -5.75 8.34 -0.24
N VAL A 404 -6.71 8.23 0.66
CA VAL A 404 -6.75 8.97 1.93
C VAL A 404 -6.79 8.01 3.10
N THR A 405 -5.97 8.22 4.12
CA THR A 405 -6.01 7.46 5.36
C THR A 405 -7.25 7.81 6.18
N THR A 406 -8.11 6.82 6.44
CA THR A 406 -9.41 6.98 7.10
C THR A 406 -9.45 6.43 8.53
N ALA A 407 -8.66 5.38 8.80
CA ALA A 407 -8.65 4.74 10.10
C ALA A 407 -7.28 4.10 10.40
N ARG A 408 -7.05 3.78 11.67
CA ARG A 408 -6.00 2.86 12.13
C ARG A 408 -6.62 1.52 12.46
N TYR A 409 -5.83 0.46 12.34
CA TYR A 409 -6.22 -0.82 12.91
C TYR A 409 -5.43 -1.13 14.17
N LEU A 410 -6.10 -1.78 15.11
CA LEU A 410 -5.55 -2.24 16.37
C LEU A 410 -5.56 -3.77 16.39
N LEU A 411 -4.43 -4.36 16.75
CA LEU A 411 -4.31 -5.78 17.04
C LEU A 411 -5.07 -6.12 18.33
N PRO A 412 -5.34 -7.41 18.63
CA PRO A 412 -6.03 -7.83 19.86
C PRO A 412 -5.45 -7.23 21.14
N SER A 413 -4.13 -7.05 21.19
CA SER A 413 -3.43 -6.41 22.30
C SER A 413 -3.69 -4.89 22.43
N GLY A 414 -4.49 -4.28 21.55
CA GLY A 414 -4.67 -2.84 21.44
C GLY A 414 -3.49 -2.10 20.78
N TYR A 415 -2.49 -2.83 20.29
CA TYR A 415 -1.34 -2.26 19.61
C TYR A 415 -1.66 -1.94 18.14
N SER A 416 -1.30 -0.73 17.69
CA SER A 416 -1.26 -0.41 16.25
C SER A 416 0.15 -0.59 15.72
N PRO A 417 0.36 -1.34 14.63
CA PRO A 417 1.66 -1.43 13.96
C PRO A 417 2.10 -0.13 13.27
N ASP A 418 1.27 0.90 13.27
CA ASP A 418 1.58 2.17 12.61
C ASP A 418 2.93 2.73 13.06
N ILE A 419 3.78 3.12 12.10
CA ILE A 419 5.16 3.60 12.26
C ILE A 419 6.15 2.51 12.70
N TYR A 420 5.80 1.66 13.70
CA TYR A 420 6.77 0.77 14.35
C TYR A 420 6.77 -0.66 13.81
N GLY A 421 5.69 -1.08 13.15
CA GLY A 421 5.55 -2.43 12.58
C GLY A 421 5.27 -3.50 13.62
N VAL A 422 5.29 -4.75 13.19
CA VAL A 422 5.29 -5.93 14.05
C VAL A 422 6.75 -6.27 14.36
N PHE A 423 7.07 -6.33 15.64
CA PHE A 423 8.40 -6.70 16.10
C PHE A 423 8.51 -8.23 16.23
N PRO A 424 9.56 -8.88 15.68
CA PRO A 424 9.67 -10.33 15.72
C PRO A 424 9.95 -10.84 17.16
N ASN A 425 9.47 -12.05 17.47
CA ASN A 425 9.85 -12.76 18.69
C ASN A 425 11.35 -13.09 18.68
N ILE A 426 11.88 -13.38 17.49
CA ILE A 426 13.29 -13.72 17.27
C ILE A 426 13.83 -12.79 16.19
N CYS A 427 14.70 -11.88 16.62
CA CYS A 427 15.37 -10.95 15.72
C CYS A 427 16.60 -11.59 15.09
N THR A 428 16.65 -11.56 13.76
CA THR A 428 17.80 -12.05 12.98
C THR A 428 18.56 -10.94 12.27
N SER A 429 18.25 -9.68 12.60
CA SER A 429 18.87 -8.50 11.96
C SER A 429 20.38 -8.47 12.19
N GLY A 430 21.14 -8.21 11.13
CA GLY A 430 22.60 -8.15 11.18
C GLY A 430 23.29 -9.53 11.24
N LEU A 431 22.53 -10.63 11.29
CA LEU A 431 23.05 -11.99 11.36
C LEU A 431 22.94 -12.73 10.03
N ASN A 432 23.82 -13.69 9.82
CA ASN A 432 23.85 -14.62 8.68
C ASN A 432 23.82 -16.08 9.17
N LEU A 433 23.76 -17.03 8.26
CA LEU A 433 23.66 -18.45 8.59
C LEU A 433 24.79 -18.95 9.49
N VAL A 434 26.01 -18.41 9.31
CA VAL A 434 27.16 -18.72 10.16
C VAL A 434 27.03 -18.22 11.61
N ASP A 435 26.04 -17.36 11.86
CA ASP A 435 25.78 -16.78 13.17
C ASP A 435 24.62 -17.45 13.91
N ILE A 436 24.19 -18.63 13.46
CA ILE A 436 23.00 -19.31 14.01
C ILE A 436 23.06 -19.49 15.53
N ASP A 437 24.25 -19.77 16.06
CA ASP A 437 24.46 -19.91 17.52
C ASP A 437 24.42 -18.59 18.28
N LYS A 438 24.54 -17.45 17.58
CA LYS A 438 24.46 -16.10 18.13
C LYS A 438 23.03 -15.55 18.19
N VAL A 439 22.07 -16.27 17.59
CA VAL A 439 20.66 -15.84 17.60
C VAL A 439 20.18 -15.85 19.05
N PRO A 440 19.80 -14.68 19.59
CA PRO A 440 19.36 -14.61 20.98
C PRO A 440 18.13 -15.49 21.17
N PRO A 441 17.97 -16.13 22.33
CA PRO A 441 16.70 -16.75 22.69
C PRO A 441 15.61 -15.71 22.57
N ALA A 442 14.39 -16.16 22.27
CA ALA A 442 13.23 -15.27 22.01
C ALA A 442 13.23 -14.09 22.96
N GLN A 443 13.18 -12.87 22.43
CA GLN A 443 13.32 -11.68 23.27
C GLN A 443 12.16 -11.56 24.24
N THR A 444 12.46 -11.71 25.50
CA THR A 444 11.54 -11.79 26.65
C THR A 444 10.69 -10.54 26.91
N ARG A 445 10.76 -9.49 26.08
CA ARG A 445 10.24 -8.17 26.43
C ARG A 445 9.41 -7.48 25.34
N LEU A 446 8.70 -8.24 24.50
CA LEU A 446 7.85 -7.63 23.48
C LEU A 446 6.62 -6.88 24.05
N LEU A 447 6.08 -7.32 25.18
CA LEU A 447 4.94 -6.68 25.82
C LEU A 447 5.23 -5.26 26.33
N PRO A 448 6.33 -5.02 27.09
CA PRO A 448 6.74 -3.69 27.45
C PRO A 448 7.00 -2.80 26.23
N TRP A 449 7.50 -3.37 25.12
CA TRP A 449 7.73 -2.64 23.89
C TRP A 449 6.41 -2.17 23.26
N ARG A 450 5.38 -3.01 23.13
CA ARG A 450 4.09 -2.62 22.53
C ARG A 450 3.37 -1.53 23.30
N LYS A 451 3.40 -1.58 24.64
CA LYS A 451 2.85 -0.54 25.53
C LYS A 451 3.83 0.60 25.78
N GLY A 452 5.07 0.47 25.36
CA GLY A 452 6.13 1.42 25.63
C GLY A 452 5.97 2.75 24.89
N THR A 453 6.65 3.75 25.42
CA THR A 453 6.78 5.06 24.77
C THR A 453 7.53 4.96 23.44
N ALA A 454 7.47 6.02 22.62
CA ALA A 454 8.26 6.13 21.39
C ALA A 454 9.77 5.91 21.65
N ALA A 455 10.31 6.38 22.77
CA ALA A 455 11.71 6.16 23.13
C ALA A 455 12.05 4.67 23.32
N ILE A 456 11.18 3.89 23.98
CA ILE A 456 11.35 2.45 24.15
C ILE A 456 11.28 1.73 22.81
N LYS A 457 10.30 2.10 21.96
CA LYS A 457 10.13 1.53 20.62
C LYS A 457 11.32 1.81 19.72
N ASN A 458 11.83 3.02 19.72
CA ASN A 458 13.02 3.41 18.99
C ASN A 458 14.29 2.71 19.49
N LYS A 459 14.42 2.49 20.81
CA LYS A 459 15.53 1.70 21.37
C LYS A 459 15.49 0.26 20.87
N ALA A 460 14.31 -0.36 20.83
CA ALA A 460 14.14 -1.71 20.32
C ALA A 460 14.47 -1.80 18.82
N LEU A 461 14.04 -0.82 18.01
CA LEU A 461 14.38 -0.76 16.57
C LEU A 461 15.88 -0.54 16.32
N ARG A 462 16.60 0.14 17.22
CA ARG A 462 18.06 0.21 17.13
C ARG A 462 18.74 -1.12 17.45
N ALA A 463 18.18 -1.89 18.39
CA ALA A 463 18.71 -3.22 18.75
C ALA A 463 18.37 -4.29 17.68
N CYS A 464 17.26 -4.12 16.97
CA CYS A 464 16.84 -4.97 15.88
C CYS A 464 16.43 -4.08 14.69
N PRO A 465 17.37 -3.58 13.88
CA PRO A 465 17.07 -2.72 12.76
C PRO A 465 16.31 -3.43 11.64
N ARG A 466 15.45 -2.70 10.94
CA ARG A 466 14.72 -3.19 9.78
C ARG A 466 15.67 -3.58 8.66
N GLN A 467 15.47 -4.74 8.07
CA GLN A 467 16.21 -5.21 6.91
C GLN A 467 15.28 -5.93 5.93
N ILE A 468 15.56 -5.77 4.63
CA ILE A 468 14.90 -6.52 3.56
C ILE A 468 15.63 -7.86 3.43
N ARG A 469 14.92 -8.97 3.62
CA ARG A 469 15.51 -10.31 3.71
C ARG A 469 14.68 -11.35 2.92
N PRO A 470 14.44 -11.17 1.62
CA PRO A 470 13.43 -11.94 0.87
C PRO A 470 13.67 -13.46 0.84
N ASP A 471 14.92 -13.90 0.88
CA ASP A 471 15.30 -15.33 0.79
C ASP A 471 16.49 -15.61 1.71
N ASN A 472 16.38 -15.18 3.00
CA ASN A 472 17.47 -15.35 3.95
C ASN A 472 17.43 -16.74 4.59
N ALA A 473 18.45 -17.56 4.29
CA ALA A 473 18.57 -18.93 4.78
C ALA A 473 18.65 -19.05 6.30
N LEU A 474 19.17 -18.04 7.02
CA LEU A 474 19.18 -18.04 8.49
C LEU A 474 17.76 -18.05 9.06
N ASP A 475 16.86 -17.22 8.51
CA ASP A 475 15.49 -17.14 9.02
C ASP A 475 14.77 -18.50 8.84
N ASP A 476 15.02 -19.18 7.71
CA ASP A 476 14.47 -20.51 7.42
C ASP A 476 15.02 -21.56 8.39
N GLU A 477 16.34 -21.59 8.64
CA GLU A 477 16.96 -22.53 9.56
C GLU A 477 16.56 -22.27 11.03
N ILE A 478 16.43 -21.01 11.44
CA ILE A 478 15.90 -20.68 12.76
C ILE A 478 14.46 -21.17 12.92
N ALA A 479 13.60 -20.98 11.90
CA ALA A 479 12.24 -21.49 11.93
C ALA A 479 12.20 -23.01 12.07
N LYS A 480 13.04 -23.74 11.33
CA LYS A 480 13.19 -25.20 11.46
C LYS A 480 13.63 -25.60 12.87
N LEU A 481 14.66 -24.95 13.40
CA LEU A 481 15.18 -25.22 14.73
C LEU A 481 14.10 -25.09 15.81
N PHE A 482 13.28 -24.01 15.75
CA PHE A 482 12.22 -23.78 16.71
C PHE A 482 11.04 -24.74 16.55
N LEU A 483 10.68 -25.08 15.32
CA LEU A 483 9.55 -25.99 15.05
C LEU A 483 9.86 -27.46 15.31
N THR A 484 11.13 -27.85 15.32
CA THR A 484 11.57 -29.23 15.62
C THR A 484 11.90 -29.44 17.09
N ASP A 485 12.07 -28.37 17.87
CA ASP A 485 12.30 -28.38 19.32
C ASP A 485 11.11 -27.75 20.05
N SER A 486 10.25 -28.59 20.64
CA SER A 486 9.03 -28.13 21.32
C SER A 486 9.32 -27.25 22.55
N ALA A 487 10.42 -27.43 23.23
CA ALA A 487 10.79 -26.61 24.38
C ALA A 487 11.16 -25.20 23.94
N ARG A 488 11.96 -25.07 22.86
CA ARG A 488 12.33 -23.78 22.25
C ARG A 488 11.10 -23.09 21.70
N TYR A 489 10.24 -23.81 20.98
CA TYR A 489 9.02 -23.25 20.41
C TYR A 489 8.07 -22.71 21.50
N ASN A 490 7.77 -23.51 22.51
CA ASN A 490 6.92 -23.10 23.63
C ASN A 490 7.56 -21.95 24.40
N GLY A 491 8.88 -21.97 24.61
CA GLY A 491 9.62 -20.85 25.18
C GLY A 491 9.39 -19.56 24.39
N ALA A 492 9.51 -19.58 23.07
CA ALA A 492 9.27 -18.41 22.22
C ALA A 492 7.82 -17.88 22.30
N LEU A 493 6.85 -18.76 22.50
CA LEU A 493 5.44 -18.39 22.67
C LEU A 493 5.11 -17.82 24.06
N THR A 494 5.73 -18.34 25.14
CA THR A 494 5.36 -17.99 26.52
C THR A 494 5.69 -16.55 26.92
N TYR A 495 6.55 -15.89 26.19
CA TYR A 495 6.87 -14.47 26.42
C TYR A 495 5.75 -13.50 26.02
N PHE A 496 4.61 -14.01 25.55
CA PHE A 496 3.43 -13.25 25.15
C PHE A 496 2.21 -13.69 25.96
N SER A 497 1.96 -13.17 27.16
CA SER A 497 0.73 -13.46 27.90
C SER A 497 -0.33 -12.37 27.75
N LEU A 498 -1.46 -12.70 27.12
CA LEU A 498 -2.67 -11.89 27.16
C LEU A 498 -3.24 -11.79 28.58
N ASP A 499 -3.04 -12.82 29.43
CA ASP A 499 -3.53 -12.84 30.81
C ASP A 499 -2.94 -11.73 31.68
N SER A 500 -1.80 -11.17 31.28
CA SER A 500 -1.24 -9.97 31.91
C SER A 500 -1.90 -8.66 31.44
N PHE A 501 -2.79 -8.70 30.46
CA PHE A 501 -3.53 -7.53 29.93
C PHE A 501 -4.94 -7.43 30.50
N LEU A 502 -5.49 -8.53 31.03
CA LEU A 502 -6.86 -8.59 31.56
C LEU A 502 -6.89 -8.42 33.09
N LYS A 503 -5.75 -8.19 33.71
CA LYS A 503 -5.60 -7.79 35.13
C LYS A 503 -5.06 -6.32 35.13
#